data_9b6c03a7aca438bf1abb29fdac433887
#
_entry.id   9b6c03a7aca438bf1abb29fdac433887
#
_cell.length_a   1.000
_cell.length_b   1.000
_cell.length_c   1.000
_cell.angle_alpha   90.00
_cell.angle_beta   90.00
_cell.angle_gamma   90.00
#
_symmetry.space_group_name_H-M   'P 1'
#
loop_
_entity.id
_entity.type
_entity.pdbx_description
1 polymer ?
#
loop_
_entity_poly.entity_id
_entity_poly.type
_entity_poly.pdbx_seq_one_letter_code
_entity_poly.pdbx_strand_id
1 'polypeptide(L)'
;MWWKVLVSLAAGGLTSVITKVASSEAKWQIGVGVFVGGCILILQLLGDLINQVKDFKAVLSRHNAQTQETVVRSFARISEATTFYSEMERLPSDGVAALATNAVEVTSRGPDIMRRFAEELMRRLAADMEALKSGSVDCTGENHDWLLTLTNCATDSIDTTSTLSLVDRDFWDSGPAGPYLQAQREAIARGVKVRRLFLVDDPAGLNDDLRRLGEEQETLGIETRALVRTQLPQNVRRGLVDEFIVFDKEICYEIEQDQLHVNTSTRVRAHEDYVGLRSQRFAELWDVGVPTQTIGTPTGEPGTVGA
;
A
#
# COMPACT_ATOMS: atom_id res chain seq x y z
N MET A 1 52.48 2.14 41.35
CA MET A 1 53.22 3.42 41.53
C MET A 1 54.38 3.28 42.52
N TRP A 2 54.18 2.88 43.75
CA TRP A 2 55.22 2.73 44.82
C TRP A 2 56.37 1.78 44.47
N TRP A 3 56.13 0.68 43.74
CA TRP A 3 57.17 -0.28 43.33
C TRP A 3 58.25 0.35 42.43
N LYS A 4 57.84 1.26 41.51
CA LYS A 4 58.78 1.95 40.61
C LYS A 4 59.67 2.95 41.35
N VAL A 5 59.16 3.61 42.38
CA VAL A 5 59.93 4.47 43.27
C VAL A 5 60.90 3.66 44.09
N LEU A 6 60.47 2.49 44.59
CA LEU A 6 61.36 1.57 45.29
C LEU A 6 62.54 1.05 44.43
N VAL A 7 62.22 0.70 43.15
CA VAL A 7 63.24 0.25 42.21
C VAL A 7 64.27 1.39 41.89
N SER A 8 63.75 2.61 41.71
CA SER A 8 64.63 3.79 41.47
C SER A 8 65.49 4.13 42.68
N LEU A 9 64.97 4.05 43.90
CA LEU A 9 65.69 4.24 45.15
C LEU A 9 66.72 3.12 45.39
N ALA A 10 66.34 1.87 45.07
CA ALA A 10 67.29 0.72 45.17
C ALA A 10 68.46 0.85 44.17
N ALA A 11 68.14 1.26 42.91
CA ALA A 11 69.19 1.48 41.89
C ALA A 11 70.13 2.63 42.29
N GLY A 12 69.59 3.76 42.77
CA GLY A 12 70.36 4.88 43.28
C GLY A 12 71.21 4.53 44.52
N GLY A 13 70.58 3.75 45.44
CA GLY A 13 71.30 3.26 46.66
C GLY A 13 72.38 2.26 46.34
N LEU A 14 72.19 1.33 45.44
CA LEU A 14 73.17 0.36 45.00
C LEU A 14 74.38 1.06 44.35
N THR A 15 74.13 2.05 43.49
CA THR A 15 75.19 2.84 42.86
C THR A 15 76.04 3.57 43.94
N SER A 16 75.39 4.14 44.96
CA SER A 16 76.03 4.82 46.06
C SER A 16 76.93 3.85 46.93
N VAL A 17 76.45 2.61 47.14
CA VAL A 17 77.24 1.59 47.90
C VAL A 17 78.41 1.08 47.12
N ILE A 18 78.30 0.81 45.84
CA ILE A 18 79.36 0.34 44.96
C ILE A 18 80.45 1.41 44.85
N THR A 19 80.09 2.70 44.77
CA THR A 19 81.06 3.78 44.68
C THR A 19 81.75 4.12 46.01
N LYS A 20 81.13 3.81 47.13
CA LYS A 20 81.75 4.02 48.47
C LYS A 20 82.88 3.03 48.80
N VAL A 21 82.95 1.89 48.13
CA VAL A 21 84.02 0.88 48.28
C VAL A 21 85.21 1.21 47.40
N ALA A 22 85.15 2.08 46.41
CA ALA A 22 86.14 2.21 45.35
C ALA A 22 87.10 3.40 45.46
N SER A 23 86.88 4.52 46.20
CA SER A 23 87.89 5.62 46.35
C SER A 23 87.42 6.80 47.24
N SER A 24 88.37 7.74 47.59
CA SER A 24 88.26 8.82 48.58
C SER A 24 87.41 10.06 48.18
N GLU A 25 86.64 10.06 47.12
CA GLU A 25 85.81 11.23 46.67
C GLU A 25 84.30 11.01 46.85
N ALA A 26 83.90 10.76 48.10
CA ALA A 26 82.49 10.36 48.43
C ALA A 26 81.44 11.36 48.01
N LYS A 27 81.70 12.64 47.88
CA LYS A 27 80.72 13.67 47.50
C LYS A 27 80.26 13.60 46.03
N TRP A 28 81.26 13.36 45.16
CA TRP A 28 81.00 13.25 43.72
C TRP A 28 80.17 11.98 43.38
N GLN A 29 80.47 10.92 44.04
CA GLN A 29 79.87 9.61 43.84
C GLN A 29 78.36 9.58 44.26
N ILE A 30 78.02 10.27 45.34
CA ILE A 30 76.64 10.46 45.78
C ILE A 30 75.87 11.29 44.73
N GLY A 31 76.51 12.36 44.21
CA GLY A 31 75.86 13.19 43.16
C GLY A 31 75.54 12.42 41.87
N VAL A 32 76.47 11.55 41.40
CA VAL A 32 76.25 10.70 40.22
C VAL A 32 75.12 9.68 40.45
N GLY A 33 75.12 9.07 41.65
CA GLY A 33 74.08 8.12 42.01
C GLY A 33 72.64 8.74 42.01
N VAL A 34 72.53 9.93 42.58
CA VAL A 34 71.29 10.68 42.60
C VAL A 34 70.89 11.12 41.17
N PHE A 35 71.81 11.54 40.37
CA PHE A 35 71.60 11.95 38.99
C PHE A 35 71.09 10.78 38.13
N VAL A 36 71.77 9.62 38.18
CA VAL A 36 71.40 8.42 37.45
C VAL A 36 70.00 7.91 37.93
N GLY A 37 69.77 7.86 39.25
CA GLY A 37 68.48 7.47 39.82
C GLY A 37 67.37 8.43 39.39
N GLY A 38 67.66 9.73 39.36
CA GLY A 38 66.71 10.75 38.86
C GLY A 38 66.40 10.59 37.38
N CYS A 39 67.39 10.34 36.54
CA CYS A 39 67.18 10.07 35.11
C CYS A 39 66.34 8.84 34.86
N ILE A 40 66.54 7.75 35.59
CA ILE A 40 65.78 6.52 35.49
C ILE A 40 64.33 6.80 35.91
N LEU A 41 64.12 7.54 37.01
CA LEU A 41 62.74 7.90 37.45
C LEU A 41 61.97 8.76 36.40
N ILE A 42 62.69 9.75 35.83
CA ILE A 42 62.11 10.58 34.78
C ILE A 42 61.76 9.76 33.57
N LEU A 43 62.62 8.85 33.12
CA LEU A 43 62.32 7.96 31.99
C LEU A 43 61.10 7.04 32.26
N GLN A 44 60.98 6.53 33.49
CA GLN A 44 59.85 5.72 33.89
C GLN A 44 58.54 6.53 33.92
N LEU A 45 58.58 7.76 34.47
CA LEU A 45 57.46 8.66 34.49
C LEU A 45 57.00 9.07 33.06
N LEU A 46 57.94 9.36 32.17
CA LEU A 46 57.68 9.65 30.77
C LEU A 46 57.09 8.44 30.08
N GLY A 47 57.59 7.24 30.34
CA GLY A 47 57.00 6.00 29.78
C GLY A 47 55.55 5.78 30.21
N ASP A 48 55.26 6.01 31.51
CA ASP A 48 53.91 5.92 32.05
C ASP A 48 52.96 6.99 31.44
N LEU A 49 53.45 8.22 31.30
CA LEU A 49 52.70 9.32 30.68
C LEU A 49 52.39 9.00 29.24
N ILE A 50 53.34 8.50 28.46
CA ILE A 50 53.13 8.09 27.07
C ILE A 50 52.07 6.98 26.97
N ASN A 51 52.10 5.99 27.86
CA ASN A 51 51.10 4.92 27.88
C ASN A 51 49.73 5.45 28.27
N GLN A 52 49.62 6.32 29.26
CA GLN A 52 48.37 6.98 29.62
C GLN A 52 47.76 7.79 28.46
N VAL A 53 48.62 8.55 27.73
CA VAL A 53 48.19 9.33 26.56
C VAL A 53 47.72 8.40 25.44
N LYS A 54 48.37 7.27 25.20
CA LYS A 54 47.95 6.27 24.23
C LYS A 54 46.61 5.66 24.59
N ASP A 55 46.41 5.28 25.85
CA ASP A 55 45.16 4.71 26.36
C ASP A 55 44.01 5.73 26.27
N PHE A 56 44.29 6.98 26.67
CA PHE A 56 43.32 8.08 26.56
C PHE A 56 42.93 8.34 25.09
N LYS A 57 43.92 8.37 24.17
CA LYS A 57 43.65 8.52 22.74
C LYS A 57 42.84 7.36 22.19
N ALA A 58 43.08 6.13 22.62
CA ALA A 58 42.32 4.96 22.22
C ALA A 58 40.84 5.03 22.72
N VAL A 59 40.64 5.45 23.97
CA VAL A 59 39.31 5.65 24.56
C VAL A 59 38.56 6.77 23.84
N LEU A 60 39.24 7.90 23.62
CA LEU A 60 38.62 9.05 22.89
C LEU A 60 38.26 8.68 21.46
N SER A 61 39.10 7.93 20.76
CA SER A 61 38.84 7.45 19.41
C SER A 61 37.63 6.50 19.35
N ARG A 62 37.51 5.58 20.32
CA ARG A 62 36.33 4.70 20.42
C ARG A 62 35.04 5.49 20.74
N HIS A 63 35.15 6.44 21.68
CA HIS A 63 34.00 7.28 22.03
C HIS A 63 33.53 8.15 20.87
N ASN A 64 34.46 8.77 20.12
CA ASN A 64 34.17 9.52 18.92
C ASN A 64 33.52 8.66 17.84
N ALA A 65 34.01 7.45 17.58
CA ALA A 65 33.43 6.53 16.60
C ALA A 65 32.02 6.12 17.00
N GLN A 66 31.77 5.81 18.28
CA GLN A 66 30.45 5.47 18.80
C GLN A 66 29.47 6.66 18.73
N THR A 67 29.93 7.86 19.07
CA THR A 67 29.11 9.07 18.98
C THR A 67 28.79 9.39 17.54
N GLN A 68 29.74 9.29 16.62
CA GLN A 68 29.54 9.53 15.21
C GLN A 68 28.54 8.51 14.61
N GLU A 69 28.65 7.24 14.95
CA GLU A 69 27.71 6.20 14.52
C GLU A 69 26.29 6.48 15.06
N THR A 70 26.17 6.86 16.33
CA THR A 70 24.87 7.21 16.94
C THR A 70 24.27 8.44 16.28
N VAL A 71 25.05 9.46 16.00
CA VAL A 71 24.61 10.68 15.32
C VAL A 71 24.16 10.36 13.89
N VAL A 72 24.95 9.59 13.12
CA VAL A 72 24.57 9.20 11.75
C VAL A 72 23.28 8.39 11.74
N ARG A 73 23.13 7.42 12.64
CA ARG A 73 21.88 6.64 12.78
C ARG A 73 20.69 7.52 13.15
N SER A 74 20.90 8.48 14.05
CA SER A 74 19.82 9.41 14.46
C SER A 74 19.41 10.32 13.31
N PHE A 75 20.37 10.84 12.54
CA PHE A 75 20.08 11.63 11.34
C PHE A 75 19.39 10.82 10.25
N ALA A 76 19.79 9.57 10.03
CA ALA A 76 19.12 8.67 9.09
C ALA A 76 17.64 8.47 9.49
N ARG A 77 17.35 8.18 10.76
CA ARG A 77 15.97 8.04 11.26
C ARG A 77 15.16 9.33 11.13
N ILE A 78 15.75 10.48 11.42
CA ILE A 78 15.08 11.78 11.24
C ILE A 78 14.80 12.03 9.76
N SER A 79 15.76 11.71 8.88
CA SER A 79 15.59 11.85 7.44
C SER A 79 14.47 10.95 6.91
N GLU A 80 14.41 9.68 7.31
CA GLU A 80 13.34 8.75 6.95
C GLU A 80 11.99 9.24 7.46
N ALA A 81 11.90 9.67 8.71
CA ALA A 81 10.68 10.22 9.29
C ALA A 81 10.23 11.50 8.58
N THR A 82 11.18 12.38 8.23
CA THR A 82 10.87 13.62 7.51
C THR A 82 10.40 13.34 6.09
N THR A 83 11.03 12.38 5.39
CA THR A 83 10.60 11.94 4.06
C THR A 83 9.19 11.36 4.11
N PHE A 84 8.93 10.45 5.06
CA PHE A 84 7.61 9.88 5.27
C PHE A 84 6.56 10.96 5.55
N TYR A 85 6.87 11.93 6.42
CA TYR A 85 5.96 13.04 6.73
C TYR A 85 5.68 13.91 5.50
N SER A 86 6.71 14.22 4.72
CA SER A 86 6.59 14.97 3.47
C SER A 86 5.77 14.23 2.40
N GLU A 87 5.86 12.91 2.33
CA GLU A 87 5.01 12.09 1.45
C GLU A 87 3.58 12.05 1.94
N MET A 88 3.35 11.94 3.25
CA MET A 88 2.01 11.99 3.82
C MET A 88 1.29 13.33 3.59
N GLU A 89 2.00 14.45 3.67
CA GLU A 89 1.44 15.79 3.38
C GLU A 89 0.95 15.94 1.92
N ARG A 90 1.46 15.11 1.00
CA ARG A 90 1.03 15.10 -0.41
C ARG A 90 -0.26 14.32 -0.63
N LEU A 91 -0.70 13.53 0.35
CA LEU A 91 -1.96 12.80 0.25
C LEU A 91 -3.14 13.73 0.56
N PRO A 92 -4.15 13.79 -0.31
CA PRO A 92 -5.23 14.78 -0.20
C PRO A 92 -6.25 14.49 0.92
N SER A 93 -5.97 13.56 1.84
CA SER A 93 -6.95 13.19 2.87
C SER A 93 -6.34 13.06 4.27
N ASP A 94 -7.09 13.52 5.26
CA ASP A 94 -6.80 13.30 6.69
C ASP A 94 -6.91 11.82 7.11
N GLY A 95 -7.37 10.95 6.19
CA GLY A 95 -7.60 9.52 6.42
C GLY A 95 -6.34 8.75 6.80
N VAL A 96 -5.17 9.11 6.23
CA VAL A 96 -3.91 8.43 6.54
C VAL A 96 -3.46 8.72 7.97
N ALA A 97 -3.58 9.96 8.41
CA ALA A 97 -3.27 10.34 9.80
C ALA A 97 -4.22 9.66 10.79
N ALA A 98 -5.52 9.62 10.47
CA ALA A 98 -6.52 8.93 11.26
C ALA A 98 -6.26 7.40 11.31
N LEU A 99 -5.93 6.79 10.16
CA LEU A 99 -5.57 5.37 10.08
C LEU A 99 -4.37 5.05 10.98
N ALA A 100 -3.29 5.84 10.89
CA ALA A 100 -2.09 5.63 11.69
C ALA A 100 -2.39 5.76 13.20
N THR A 101 -3.14 6.80 13.59
CA THR A 101 -3.52 7.03 14.99
C THR A 101 -4.38 5.90 15.53
N ASN A 102 -5.42 5.50 14.81
CA ASN A 102 -6.33 4.43 15.21
C ASN A 102 -5.61 3.06 15.23
N ALA A 103 -4.73 2.80 14.26
CA ALA A 103 -3.94 1.58 14.25
C ALA A 103 -3.04 1.46 15.47
N VAL A 104 -2.35 2.54 15.87
CA VAL A 104 -1.54 2.56 17.10
C VAL A 104 -2.41 2.32 18.34
N GLU A 105 -3.58 2.92 18.42
CA GLU A 105 -4.47 2.74 19.57
C GLU A 105 -4.96 1.29 19.69
N VAL A 106 -5.45 0.70 18.59
CA VAL A 106 -5.92 -0.69 18.54
C VAL A 106 -4.79 -1.68 18.85
N THR A 107 -3.61 -1.46 18.28
CA THR A 107 -2.47 -2.37 18.46
C THR A 107 -1.84 -2.27 19.86
N SER A 108 -1.96 -1.13 20.54
CA SER A 108 -1.38 -0.92 21.86
C SER A 108 -2.30 -1.31 23.02
N ARG A 109 -3.63 -1.22 22.85
CA ARG A 109 -4.61 -1.39 23.94
C ARG A 109 -5.58 -2.55 23.73
N GLY A 110 -5.67 -3.08 22.50
CA GLY A 110 -6.62 -4.14 22.18
C GLY A 110 -6.16 -5.54 22.62
N PRO A 111 -7.10 -6.51 22.71
CA PRO A 111 -6.75 -7.92 22.85
C PRO A 111 -5.84 -8.40 21.70
N ASP A 112 -5.05 -9.45 21.95
CA ASP A 112 -4.10 -9.98 20.96
C ASP A 112 -4.73 -10.33 19.59
N ILE A 113 -5.98 -10.79 19.58
CA ILE A 113 -6.69 -11.09 18.34
C ILE A 113 -7.00 -9.81 17.55
N MET A 114 -7.41 -8.72 18.25
CA MET A 114 -7.67 -7.42 17.61
C MET A 114 -6.40 -6.81 17.03
N ARG A 115 -5.28 -6.91 17.76
CA ARG A 115 -3.98 -6.46 17.28
C ARG A 115 -3.60 -7.17 15.99
N ARG A 116 -3.63 -8.53 15.99
CA ARG A 116 -3.32 -9.33 14.79
C ARG A 116 -4.27 -9.05 13.63
N PHE A 117 -5.53 -8.82 13.92
CA PHE A 117 -6.51 -8.47 12.90
C PHE A 117 -6.22 -7.10 12.27
N ALA A 118 -5.91 -6.07 13.08
CA ALA A 118 -5.54 -4.75 12.58
C ALA A 118 -4.24 -4.78 11.76
N GLU A 119 -3.22 -5.54 12.20
CA GLU A 119 -1.98 -5.77 11.46
C GLU A 119 -2.25 -6.41 10.08
N GLU A 120 -3.15 -7.41 10.03
CA GLU A 120 -3.53 -8.08 8.79
C GLU A 120 -4.31 -7.15 7.84
N LEU A 121 -5.23 -6.32 8.37
CA LEU A 121 -5.95 -5.32 7.57
C LEU A 121 -4.99 -4.31 6.94
N MET A 122 -4.05 -3.80 7.72
CA MET A 122 -3.03 -2.87 7.19
C MET A 122 -2.14 -3.51 6.14
N ARG A 123 -1.75 -4.78 6.35
CA ARG A 123 -0.94 -5.52 5.38
C ARG A 123 -1.69 -5.74 4.05
N ARG A 124 -2.99 -6.06 4.10
CA ARG A 124 -3.83 -6.20 2.90
C ARG A 124 -3.97 -4.87 2.18
N LEU A 125 -4.30 -3.81 2.89
CA LEU A 125 -4.42 -2.47 2.30
C LEU A 125 -3.12 -2.05 1.61
N ALA A 126 -1.96 -2.29 2.23
CA ALA A 126 -0.66 -1.99 1.63
C ALA A 126 -0.41 -2.81 0.35
N ALA A 127 -0.82 -4.09 0.33
CA ALA A 127 -0.71 -4.95 -0.86
C ALA A 127 -1.65 -4.48 -1.98
N ASP A 128 -2.88 -4.10 -1.66
CA ASP A 128 -3.84 -3.57 -2.63
C ASP A 128 -3.35 -2.24 -3.24
N MET A 129 -2.77 -1.35 -2.43
CA MET A 129 -2.18 -0.10 -2.91
C MET A 129 -0.97 -0.33 -3.82
N GLU A 130 -0.12 -1.33 -3.50
CA GLU A 130 1.00 -1.70 -4.38
C GLU A 130 0.51 -2.30 -5.70
N ALA A 131 -0.56 -3.10 -5.67
CA ALA A 131 -1.19 -3.64 -6.86
C ALA A 131 -1.83 -2.53 -7.72
N LEU A 132 -2.57 -1.60 -7.12
CA LEU A 132 -3.15 -0.43 -7.80
C LEU A 132 -2.08 0.45 -8.47
N LYS A 133 -0.90 0.55 -7.89
CA LYS A 133 0.25 1.25 -8.48
C LYS A 133 0.68 0.64 -9.81
N SER A 134 0.48 -0.66 -10.01
CA SER A 134 0.70 -1.35 -11.28
C SER A 134 -0.51 -1.29 -12.24
N GLY A 135 -1.61 -0.63 -11.84
CA GLY A 135 -2.82 -0.47 -12.64
C GLY A 135 -3.79 -1.66 -12.60
N SER A 136 -3.60 -2.62 -11.69
CA SER A 136 -4.53 -3.74 -11.51
C SER A 136 -4.51 -4.27 -10.10
N VAL A 137 -5.68 -4.60 -9.56
CA VAL A 137 -5.84 -5.28 -8.28
C VAL A 137 -6.90 -6.37 -8.38
N ASP A 138 -6.63 -7.52 -7.78
CA ASP A 138 -7.51 -8.70 -7.79
C ASP A 138 -7.92 -9.08 -6.35
N CYS A 139 -9.16 -9.50 -6.19
CA CYS A 139 -9.70 -10.02 -4.94
C CYS A 139 -10.39 -11.37 -5.19
N THR A 140 -10.24 -12.31 -4.26
CA THR A 140 -10.97 -13.60 -4.33
C THR A 140 -12.44 -13.37 -3.98
N GLY A 141 -13.33 -13.91 -4.82
CA GLY A 141 -14.77 -13.74 -4.69
C GLY A 141 -15.24 -12.37 -5.16
N GLU A 142 -16.50 -12.06 -4.88
CA GLU A 142 -17.09 -10.77 -5.21
C GLU A 142 -16.77 -9.74 -4.13
N ASN A 143 -16.31 -8.55 -4.55
CA ASN A 143 -15.99 -7.46 -3.64
C ASN A 143 -16.98 -6.29 -3.81
N HIS A 144 -18.09 -6.37 -3.10
CA HIS A 144 -19.12 -5.34 -3.11
C HIS A 144 -18.64 -3.99 -2.57
N ASP A 145 -17.69 -3.97 -1.64
CA ASP A 145 -17.14 -2.72 -1.09
C ASP A 145 -16.37 -1.94 -2.16
N TRP A 146 -15.62 -2.62 -3.03
CA TRP A 146 -14.97 -1.97 -4.16
C TRP A 146 -15.99 -1.44 -5.17
N LEU A 147 -17.04 -2.21 -5.45
CA LEU A 147 -18.11 -1.79 -6.35
C LEU A 147 -18.79 -0.50 -5.84
N LEU A 148 -19.17 -0.47 -4.57
CA LEU A 148 -19.78 0.71 -3.94
C LEU A 148 -18.82 1.89 -3.92
N THR A 149 -17.56 1.65 -3.58
CA THR A 149 -16.53 2.70 -3.52
C THR A 149 -16.31 3.31 -4.91
N LEU A 150 -16.13 2.52 -5.96
CA LEU A 150 -15.98 3.00 -7.34
C LEU A 150 -17.21 3.77 -7.81
N THR A 151 -18.42 3.28 -7.49
CA THR A 151 -19.67 3.98 -7.80
C THR A 151 -19.74 5.36 -7.14
N ASN A 152 -19.29 5.46 -5.89
CA ASN A 152 -19.24 6.73 -5.17
C ASN A 152 -18.15 7.68 -5.68
N CYS A 153 -17.05 7.15 -6.22
CA CYS A 153 -15.95 7.92 -6.80
C CYS A 153 -16.25 8.41 -8.22
N ALA A 154 -17.16 7.77 -8.96
CA ALA A 154 -17.49 8.14 -10.34
C ALA A 154 -18.00 9.58 -10.46
N THR A 155 -17.51 10.30 -11.49
CA THR A 155 -17.79 11.72 -11.76
C THR A 155 -18.40 12.00 -13.13
N ASP A 156 -18.22 11.09 -14.11
CA ASP A 156 -18.69 11.26 -15.49
C ASP A 156 -19.68 10.18 -15.91
N SER A 157 -19.28 8.90 -15.86
CA SER A 157 -20.11 7.81 -16.39
C SER A 157 -19.88 6.48 -15.70
N ILE A 158 -20.95 5.66 -15.66
CA ILE A 158 -20.92 4.26 -15.24
C ILE A 158 -21.61 3.43 -16.32
N ASP A 159 -20.84 2.60 -17.03
CA ASP A 159 -21.31 1.75 -18.11
C ASP A 159 -21.24 0.28 -17.68
N THR A 160 -22.38 -0.37 -17.53
CA THR A 160 -22.51 -1.71 -16.94
C THR A 160 -23.06 -2.71 -17.95
N THR A 161 -22.42 -3.86 -18.12
CA THR A 161 -23.02 -5.07 -18.67
C THR A 161 -23.45 -5.99 -17.53
N SER A 162 -24.67 -6.50 -17.59
CA SER A 162 -25.22 -7.44 -16.61
C SER A 162 -25.80 -8.65 -17.31
N THR A 163 -25.33 -9.84 -16.96
CA THR A 163 -25.96 -11.11 -17.40
C THR A 163 -27.22 -11.37 -16.59
N LEU A 164 -28.31 -11.70 -17.26
CA LEU A 164 -29.52 -12.14 -16.59
C LEU A 164 -29.63 -13.67 -16.68
N SER A 165 -28.92 -14.34 -15.80
CA SER A 165 -29.20 -15.74 -15.47
C SER A 165 -30.31 -15.82 -14.42
N LEU A 166 -30.85 -17.01 -14.20
CA LEU A 166 -31.88 -17.23 -13.13
C LEU A 166 -31.30 -16.88 -11.74
N VAL A 167 -29.99 -17.01 -11.56
CA VAL A 167 -29.28 -16.66 -10.33
C VAL A 167 -29.14 -15.16 -10.14
N ASP A 168 -29.02 -14.40 -11.23
CA ASP A 168 -28.83 -12.94 -11.14
C ASP A 168 -30.13 -12.19 -10.86
N ARG A 169 -31.31 -12.80 -11.09
CA ARG A 169 -32.58 -12.25 -10.60
C ARG A 169 -32.60 -12.16 -9.08
N ASP A 170 -32.10 -13.17 -8.41
CA ASP A 170 -32.03 -13.18 -6.95
C ASP A 170 -31.12 -12.05 -6.41
N PHE A 171 -30.14 -11.58 -7.21
CA PHE A 171 -29.31 -10.43 -6.83
C PHE A 171 -30.16 -9.14 -6.74
N TRP A 172 -31.01 -8.86 -7.75
CA TRP A 172 -31.80 -7.62 -7.76
C TRP A 172 -32.89 -7.60 -6.69
N ASP A 173 -33.36 -8.79 -6.29
CA ASP A 173 -34.33 -8.98 -5.19
C ASP A 173 -33.63 -9.11 -3.83
N SER A 174 -32.30 -9.20 -3.80
CA SER A 174 -31.52 -9.45 -2.60
C SER A 174 -31.05 -8.17 -1.89
N GLY A 175 -30.68 -8.31 -0.61
CA GLY A 175 -30.14 -7.22 0.20
C GLY A 175 -28.92 -6.47 -0.40
N PRO A 176 -27.99 -7.10 -1.14
CA PRO A 176 -26.83 -6.43 -1.75
C PRO A 176 -27.17 -5.45 -2.87
N ALA A 177 -28.23 -5.66 -3.65
CA ALA A 177 -28.61 -4.76 -4.75
C ALA A 177 -29.06 -3.38 -4.28
N GLY A 178 -29.74 -3.31 -3.14
CA GLY A 178 -30.25 -2.06 -2.59
C GLY A 178 -29.17 -0.99 -2.38
N PRO A 179 -28.07 -1.27 -1.66
CA PRO A 179 -26.94 -0.34 -1.51
C PRO A 179 -26.32 0.09 -2.84
N TYR A 180 -26.20 -0.83 -3.81
CA TYR A 180 -25.63 -0.50 -5.12
C TYR A 180 -26.54 0.43 -5.94
N LEU A 181 -27.86 0.15 -5.99
CA LEU A 181 -28.83 1.03 -6.65
C LEU A 181 -28.89 2.41 -5.97
N GLN A 182 -28.79 2.45 -4.64
CA GLN A 182 -28.73 3.72 -3.90
C GLN A 182 -27.47 4.52 -4.25
N ALA A 183 -26.29 3.87 -4.30
CA ALA A 183 -25.04 4.52 -4.70
C ALA A 183 -25.11 5.06 -6.14
N GLN A 184 -25.73 4.32 -7.06
CA GLN A 184 -25.96 4.79 -8.44
C GLN A 184 -26.93 5.98 -8.49
N ARG A 185 -28.01 5.96 -7.70
CA ARG A 185 -28.92 7.09 -7.58
C ARG A 185 -28.19 8.36 -7.08
N GLU A 186 -27.33 8.21 -6.09
CA GLU A 186 -26.52 9.31 -5.58
C GLU A 186 -25.50 9.80 -6.63
N ALA A 187 -24.90 8.89 -7.41
CA ALA A 187 -24.03 9.23 -8.53
C ALA A 187 -24.80 10.04 -9.59
N ILE A 188 -26.01 9.61 -9.96
CA ILE A 188 -26.89 10.33 -10.91
C ILE A 188 -27.24 11.72 -10.37
N ALA A 189 -27.52 11.85 -9.06
CA ALA A 189 -27.78 13.15 -8.42
C ALA A 189 -26.57 14.09 -8.49
N ARG A 190 -25.35 13.55 -8.59
CA ARG A 190 -24.10 14.32 -8.84
C ARG A 190 -23.88 14.65 -10.33
N GLY A 191 -24.71 14.13 -11.23
CA GLY A 191 -24.59 14.35 -12.68
C GLY A 191 -23.92 13.22 -13.45
N VAL A 192 -23.62 12.09 -12.80
CA VAL A 192 -23.01 10.92 -13.45
C VAL A 192 -24.03 10.24 -14.36
N LYS A 193 -23.64 9.93 -15.59
CA LYS A 193 -24.46 9.18 -16.54
C LYS A 193 -24.35 7.69 -16.26
N VAL A 194 -25.44 7.02 -15.92
CA VAL A 194 -25.47 5.58 -15.65
C VAL A 194 -26.22 4.84 -16.74
N ARG A 195 -25.57 3.88 -17.40
CA ARG A 195 -26.12 3.03 -18.45
C ARG A 195 -25.96 1.57 -18.08
N ARG A 196 -27.02 0.77 -18.30
CA ARG A 196 -27.01 -0.67 -18.06
C ARG A 196 -27.50 -1.43 -19.27
N LEU A 197 -26.67 -2.38 -19.73
CA LEU A 197 -26.99 -3.30 -20.79
C LEU A 197 -27.23 -4.71 -20.22
N PHE A 198 -28.45 -5.18 -20.29
CA PHE A 198 -28.79 -6.55 -19.91
C PHE A 198 -28.47 -7.51 -21.04
N LEU A 199 -27.67 -8.52 -20.75
CA LEU A 199 -27.30 -9.58 -21.67
C LEU A 199 -28.16 -10.82 -21.37
N VAL A 200 -28.98 -11.24 -22.30
CA VAL A 200 -29.78 -12.47 -22.21
C VAL A 200 -29.29 -13.50 -23.19
N ASP A 201 -29.31 -14.78 -22.83
CA ASP A 201 -28.76 -15.85 -23.67
C ASP A 201 -29.62 -16.13 -24.91
N ASP A 202 -30.94 -16.09 -24.77
CA ASP A 202 -31.88 -16.36 -25.84
C ASP A 202 -33.04 -15.32 -25.87
N PRO A 203 -33.80 -15.28 -26.97
CA PRO A 203 -34.91 -14.33 -27.09
C PRO A 203 -36.00 -14.43 -26.03
N ALA A 204 -36.19 -15.60 -25.39
CA ALA A 204 -37.18 -15.76 -24.33
C ALA A 204 -36.79 -14.96 -23.05
N GLY A 205 -35.52 -14.58 -22.92
CA GLY A 205 -35.05 -13.67 -21.88
C GLY A 205 -35.58 -12.24 -22.04
N LEU A 206 -36.00 -11.83 -23.25
CA LEU A 206 -36.67 -10.55 -23.50
C LEU A 206 -38.14 -10.66 -23.11
N ASN A 207 -38.45 -10.62 -21.84
CA ASN A 207 -39.77 -10.83 -21.29
C ASN A 207 -40.29 -9.66 -20.44
N ASP A 208 -41.50 -9.78 -19.94
CA ASP A 208 -42.15 -8.73 -19.13
C ASP A 208 -41.42 -8.49 -17.79
N ASP A 209 -40.72 -9.48 -17.25
CA ASP A 209 -39.97 -9.31 -16.01
C ASP A 209 -38.73 -8.43 -16.25
N LEU A 210 -38.02 -8.66 -17.37
CA LEU A 210 -36.90 -7.79 -17.77
C LEU A 210 -37.39 -6.37 -18.07
N ARG A 211 -38.54 -6.23 -18.74
CA ARG A 211 -39.13 -4.91 -18.99
C ARG A 211 -39.42 -4.18 -17.68
N ARG A 212 -40.06 -4.85 -16.70
CA ARG A 212 -40.32 -4.26 -15.38
C ARG A 212 -39.04 -3.86 -14.64
N LEU A 213 -38.04 -4.73 -14.63
CA LEU A 213 -36.74 -4.41 -14.03
C LEU A 213 -36.11 -3.17 -14.68
N GLY A 214 -36.16 -3.07 -16.01
CA GLY A 214 -35.73 -1.89 -16.75
C GLY A 214 -36.49 -0.63 -16.34
N GLU A 215 -37.81 -0.69 -16.32
CA GLU A 215 -38.69 0.43 -15.90
C GLU A 215 -38.36 0.89 -14.46
N GLU A 216 -38.17 -0.03 -13.53
CA GLU A 216 -37.76 0.29 -12.14
C GLU A 216 -36.43 1.03 -12.08
N GLN A 217 -35.44 0.57 -12.83
CA GLN A 217 -34.11 1.23 -12.85
C GLN A 217 -34.17 2.59 -13.57
N GLU A 218 -34.98 2.74 -14.59
CA GLU A 218 -35.19 4.02 -15.26
C GLU A 218 -35.87 5.06 -14.35
N THR A 219 -36.70 4.64 -13.40
CA THR A 219 -37.21 5.57 -12.36
C THR A 219 -36.12 6.14 -11.46
N LEU A 220 -34.98 5.44 -11.37
CA LEU A 220 -33.78 5.92 -10.66
C LEU A 220 -32.91 6.80 -11.54
N GLY A 221 -33.21 6.91 -12.85
CA GLY A 221 -32.40 7.66 -13.82
C GLY A 221 -31.33 6.84 -14.53
N ILE A 222 -31.38 5.51 -14.42
CA ILE A 222 -30.47 4.59 -15.12
C ILE A 222 -31.01 4.34 -16.53
N GLU A 223 -30.24 4.61 -17.58
CA GLU A 223 -30.63 4.23 -18.94
C GLU A 223 -30.46 2.71 -19.12
N THR A 224 -31.49 2.01 -19.59
CA THR A 224 -31.44 0.56 -19.71
C THR A 224 -31.71 0.08 -21.14
N ARG A 225 -30.89 -0.91 -21.56
CA ARG A 225 -31.10 -1.66 -22.81
C ARG A 225 -30.91 -3.15 -22.58
N ALA A 226 -31.43 -3.96 -23.50
CA ALA A 226 -31.27 -5.40 -23.50
C ALA A 226 -30.75 -5.91 -24.83
N LEU A 227 -30.03 -7.04 -24.79
CA LEU A 227 -29.36 -7.64 -25.94
C LEU A 227 -29.41 -9.17 -25.85
N VAL A 228 -29.75 -9.84 -26.95
CA VAL A 228 -29.71 -11.31 -27.02
C VAL A 228 -28.36 -11.77 -27.55
N ARG A 229 -27.59 -12.47 -26.72
CA ARG A 229 -26.21 -12.94 -27.05
C ARG A 229 -26.15 -13.80 -28.30
N THR A 230 -27.12 -14.74 -28.47
CA THR A 230 -27.15 -15.65 -29.63
C THR A 230 -27.42 -14.95 -30.94
N GLN A 231 -28.03 -13.76 -30.92
CA GLN A 231 -28.37 -12.96 -32.11
C GLN A 231 -27.20 -12.05 -32.53
N LEU A 232 -26.18 -11.91 -31.73
CA LEU A 232 -25.01 -11.11 -32.08
C LEU A 232 -24.24 -11.71 -33.27
N PRO A 233 -23.71 -10.87 -34.18
CA PRO A 233 -22.80 -11.30 -35.22
C PRO A 233 -21.57 -12.02 -34.61
N GLN A 234 -21.01 -13.02 -35.31
CA GLN A 234 -19.92 -13.84 -34.76
C GLN A 234 -18.67 -13.03 -34.36
N ASN A 235 -18.38 -11.96 -35.10
CA ASN A 235 -17.28 -11.04 -34.79
C ASN A 235 -17.50 -10.29 -33.46
N VAL A 236 -18.76 -10.01 -33.13
CA VAL A 236 -19.16 -9.34 -31.89
C VAL A 236 -19.27 -10.32 -30.74
N ARG A 237 -19.59 -11.60 -30.96
CA ARG A 237 -19.59 -12.64 -29.91
C ARG A 237 -18.23 -13.03 -29.41
N ARG A 238 -17.18 -12.93 -30.24
CA ARG A 238 -15.81 -13.26 -29.83
C ARG A 238 -15.28 -12.21 -28.84
N GLY A 239 -14.98 -12.64 -27.61
CA GLY A 239 -14.43 -11.76 -26.56
C GLY A 239 -15.48 -11.14 -25.65
N LEU A 240 -16.72 -11.65 -25.63
CA LEU A 240 -17.69 -11.35 -24.57
C LEU A 240 -17.11 -11.84 -23.25
N VAL A 241 -16.72 -10.90 -22.42
CA VAL A 241 -16.62 -11.13 -20.98
C VAL A 241 -18.00 -10.93 -20.41
N ASP A 242 -18.41 -11.78 -19.53
CA ASP A 242 -19.79 -11.89 -19.13
C ASP A 242 -20.28 -10.65 -18.38
N GLU A 243 -19.53 -10.16 -17.41
CA GLU A 243 -19.90 -8.96 -16.68
C GLU A 243 -18.72 -8.03 -16.45
N PHE A 244 -18.90 -6.76 -16.81
CA PHE A 244 -17.96 -5.71 -16.50
C PHE A 244 -18.67 -4.36 -16.29
N ILE A 245 -18.02 -3.49 -15.54
CA ILE A 245 -18.45 -2.13 -15.31
C ILE A 245 -17.29 -1.20 -15.64
N VAL A 246 -17.52 -0.19 -16.45
CA VAL A 246 -16.54 0.85 -16.74
C VAL A 246 -16.95 2.12 -16.04
N PHE A 247 -16.08 2.65 -15.20
CA PHE A 247 -16.25 3.92 -14.48
C PHE A 247 -15.43 5.01 -15.16
N ASP A 248 -16.06 6.12 -15.53
CA ASP A 248 -15.45 7.32 -16.12
C ASP A 248 -14.56 7.06 -17.35
N LYS A 249 -14.64 5.87 -17.95
CA LYS A 249 -13.74 5.36 -19.00
C LYS A 249 -12.28 5.27 -18.55
N GLU A 250 -12.02 5.21 -17.26
CA GLU A 250 -10.68 5.17 -16.64
C GLU A 250 -10.43 3.87 -15.88
N ILE A 251 -11.48 3.25 -15.33
CA ILE A 251 -11.38 2.01 -14.54
C ILE A 251 -12.40 1.00 -15.03
N CYS A 252 -11.97 -0.26 -15.16
CA CYS A 252 -12.83 -1.40 -15.42
C CYS A 252 -12.87 -2.32 -14.19
N TYR A 253 -14.08 -2.63 -13.72
CA TYR A 253 -14.38 -3.62 -12.70
C TYR A 253 -14.98 -4.84 -13.37
N GLU A 254 -14.44 -6.01 -13.12
CA GLU A 254 -14.83 -7.29 -13.72
C GLU A 254 -15.06 -8.34 -12.64
N ILE A 255 -16.09 -9.17 -12.85
CA ILE A 255 -16.37 -10.34 -12.02
C ILE A 255 -16.09 -11.56 -12.89
N GLU A 256 -15.19 -12.44 -12.43
CA GLU A 256 -14.96 -13.73 -13.06
C GLU A 256 -15.85 -14.79 -12.41
N GLN A 257 -16.54 -15.56 -13.23
CA GLN A 257 -17.38 -16.65 -12.80
C GLN A 257 -16.78 -17.99 -13.23
N ASP A 258 -17.04 -19.03 -12.45
CA ASP A 258 -16.70 -20.40 -12.83
C ASP A 258 -17.77 -21.00 -13.78
N GLN A 259 -17.60 -22.25 -14.15
CA GLN A 259 -18.53 -22.98 -15.01
C GLN A 259 -19.92 -23.18 -14.40
N LEU A 260 -20.06 -22.94 -13.08
CA LEU A 260 -21.32 -23.01 -12.33
C LEU A 260 -21.93 -21.62 -12.08
N HIS A 261 -21.39 -20.58 -12.73
CA HIS A 261 -21.76 -19.16 -12.54
C HIS A 261 -21.55 -18.65 -11.10
N VAL A 262 -20.59 -19.22 -10.38
CA VAL A 262 -20.19 -18.73 -9.05
C VAL A 262 -19.10 -17.70 -9.23
N ASN A 263 -19.26 -16.53 -8.60
CA ASN A 263 -18.28 -15.45 -8.62
C ASN A 263 -16.99 -15.87 -7.90
N THR A 264 -15.91 -16.06 -8.67
CA THR A 264 -14.63 -16.60 -8.17
C THR A 264 -13.62 -15.52 -7.86
N SER A 265 -13.63 -14.44 -8.60
CA SER A 265 -12.74 -13.31 -8.39
C SER A 265 -13.33 -12.00 -8.88
N THR A 266 -12.90 -10.92 -8.24
CA THR A 266 -13.14 -9.54 -8.67
C THR A 266 -11.83 -8.93 -9.09
N ARG A 267 -11.85 -8.22 -10.22
CA ARG A 267 -10.67 -7.56 -10.77
C ARG A 267 -10.96 -6.11 -11.10
N VAL A 268 -10.08 -5.21 -10.69
CA VAL A 268 -10.11 -3.79 -11.05
C VAL A 268 -8.89 -3.48 -11.91
N ARG A 269 -9.08 -2.85 -13.05
CA ARG A 269 -8.03 -2.48 -14.00
C ARG A 269 -8.14 -1.02 -14.43
N ALA A 270 -6.99 -0.33 -14.43
CA ALA A 270 -6.86 1.08 -14.83
C ALA A 270 -5.88 1.27 -16.00
N HIS A 271 -5.50 0.19 -16.72
CA HIS A 271 -4.67 0.31 -17.91
C HIS A 271 -5.46 0.92 -19.07
N GLU A 272 -5.01 2.05 -19.61
CA GLU A 272 -5.71 2.84 -20.62
C GLU A 272 -6.15 2.00 -21.82
N ASP A 273 -5.23 1.21 -22.42
CA ASP A 273 -5.55 0.34 -23.56
C ASP A 273 -6.65 -0.67 -23.22
N TYR A 274 -6.60 -1.26 -22.04
CA TYR A 274 -7.58 -2.26 -21.61
C TYR A 274 -8.96 -1.63 -21.37
N VAL A 275 -9.00 -0.53 -20.64
CA VAL A 275 -10.24 0.19 -20.34
C VAL A 275 -10.82 0.78 -21.62
N GLY A 276 -10.00 1.29 -22.51
CA GLY A 276 -10.41 1.76 -23.84
C GLY A 276 -11.10 0.68 -24.67
N LEU A 277 -10.55 -0.55 -24.69
CA LEU A 277 -11.17 -1.70 -25.36
C LEU A 277 -12.52 -2.06 -24.74
N ARG A 278 -12.65 -2.03 -23.40
CA ARG A 278 -13.92 -2.30 -22.71
C ARG A 278 -14.96 -1.21 -22.96
N SER A 279 -14.55 0.05 -22.93
CA SER A 279 -15.43 1.19 -23.24
C SER A 279 -15.96 1.13 -24.67
N GLN A 280 -15.07 0.85 -25.64
CA GLN A 280 -15.47 0.66 -27.04
C GLN A 280 -16.42 -0.52 -27.16
N ARG A 281 -16.11 -1.62 -26.47
CA ARG A 281 -16.96 -2.81 -26.49
C ARG A 281 -18.36 -2.54 -25.94
N PHE A 282 -18.45 -1.84 -24.83
CA PHE A 282 -19.73 -1.43 -24.28
C PHE A 282 -20.51 -0.58 -25.28
N ALA A 283 -19.88 0.40 -25.92
CA ALA A 283 -20.53 1.26 -26.91
C ALA A 283 -21.08 0.47 -28.11
N GLU A 284 -20.30 -0.47 -28.67
CA GLU A 284 -20.73 -1.37 -29.75
C GLU A 284 -21.95 -2.21 -29.37
N LEU A 285 -21.97 -2.76 -28.14
CA LEU A 285 -23.09 -3.55 -27.63
C LEU A 285 -24.31 -2.68 -27.31
N TRP A 286 -24.07 -1.49 -26.78
CA TRP A 286 -25.12 -0.52 -26.48
C TRP A 286 -25.87 -0.09 -27.71
N ASP A 287 -25.18 0.18 -28.81
CA ASP A 287 -25.79 0.65 -30.07
C ASP A 287 -26.71 -0.39 -30.72
N VAL A 288 -26.42 -1.69 -30.54
CA VAL A 288 -27.29 -2.78 -31.06
C VAL A 288 -28.34 -3.25 -30.05
N GLY A 289 -28.22 -2.85 -28.78
CA GLY A 289 -29.17 -3.16 -27.73
C GLY A 289 -30.52 -2.44 -27.94
N VAL A 290 -31.61 -3.11 -27.58
CA VAL A 290 -32.97 -2.53 -27.63
C VAL A 290 -33.33 -1.91 -26.28
N PRO A 291 -33.97 -0.73 -26.22
CA PRO A 291 -34.46 -0.18 -24.97
C PRO A 291 -35.41 -1.15 -24.28
N THR A 292 -35.25 -1.34 -22.95
CA THR A 292 -36.06 -2.32 -22.20
C THR A 292 -37.54 -2.01 -22.26
N GLN A 293 -37.92 -0.75 -22.36
CA GLN A 293 -39.31 -0.29 -22.51
C GLN A 293 -39.99 -0.81 -23.80
N THR A 294 -39.23 -1.15 -24.84
CA THR A 294 -39.78 -1.64 -26.12
C THR A 294 -39.98 -3.15 -26.13
N ILE A 295 -39.57 -3.87 -25.08
CA ILE A 295 -39.76 -5.30 -24.95
C ILE A 295 -41.25 -5.62 -24.80
N GLY A 296 -41.79 -6.51 -25.65
CA GLY A 296 -43.19 -6.96 -25.59
C GLY A 296 -44.20 -5.98 -26.18
N THR A 297 -43.78 -4.79 -26.62
CA THR A 297 -44.67 -3.92 -27.42
C THR A 297 -44.74 -4.45 -28.86
N PRO A 298 -45.90 -4.85 -29.36
CA PRO A 298 -46.01 -5.27 -30.76
C PRO A 298 -45.55 -4.09 -31.65
N THR A 299 -44.54 -4.31 -32.46
CA THR A 299 -44.18 -3.40 -33.55
C THR A 299 -45.41 -3.26 -34.41
N GLY A 300 -46.13 -2.13 -34.30
CA GLY A 300 -47.26 -1.83 -35.15
C GLY A 300 -46.83 -1.94 -36.60
N GLU A 301 -47.40 -2.88 -37.32
CA GLU A 301 -47.30 -2.93 -38.77
C GLU A 301 -47.73 -1.57 -39.34
N PRO A 302 -46.96 -0.99 -40.28
CA PRO A 302 -47.44 0.19 -41.00
C PRO A 302 -48.73 -0.20 -41.71
N GLY A 303 -49.86 0.35 -41.24
CA GLY A 303 -51.15 0.13 -41.81
C GLY A 303 -51.10 0.27 -43.31
N THR A 304 -51.37 -0.79 -44.04
CA THR A 304 -51.77 -0.78 -45.46
C THR A 304 -53.01 0.09 -45.57
N VAL A 305 -52.82 1.33 -46.00
CA VAL A 305 -53.87 2.17 -46.49
C VAL A 305 -54.39 1.49 -47.78
N GLY A 306 -55.41 0.73 -47.66
CA GLY A 306 -56.17 0.19 -48.81
C GLY A 306 -56.82 1.30 -49.59
N ALA A 307 -56.67 1.23 -50.87
CA ALA A 307 -57.32 2.04 -51.91
C ALA A 307 -58.83 1.93 -51.93
#